data_8a7667b94e1ccb444765b459b3d3f01a
#
_entry.id   8a7667b94e1ccb444765b459b3d3f01a
#
_cell.length_a   1.000
_cell.length_b   1.000
_cell.length_c   1.000
_cell.angle_alpha   90.00
_cell.angle_beta   90.00
_cell.angle_gamma   90.00
#
_symmetry.space_group_name_H-M   'P 1'
#
loop_
_entity.id
_entity.type
_entity.pdbx_description
1 polymer ?
#
loop_
_entity_poly.entity_id
_entity_poly.type
_entity_poly.pdbx_seq_one_letter_code
_entity_poly.pdbx_strand_id
1 'polypeptide(L)'
;MDTTGIPTSFYEHDALSLAPMLLGKYMNMGGVSLIIRETEAYMPNDSACHAYKGKTNRNAPMFAKGGILYVYLCYGIHQMLNIVTGPQGEPQAVLIRAAELISGASIVQKRRGSLDLIGPGKVGQALALNKTFSGEKLGVRLSICDAPEVSYTAHPRIGIGYAQKKDREALWRFVMTPTSL
;
A
#
# COMPACT_ATOMS: atom_id res chain seq x y z
N MET A 1 -14.94 0.66 -17.37
CA MET A 1 -14.41 0.57 -15.99
C MET A 1 -14.97 1.73 -15.23
N ASP A 2 -15.63 1.48 -14.13
CA ASP A 2 -16.15 2.54 -13.28
C ASP A 2 -14.96 3.30 -12.69
N THR A 3 -14.84 4.58 -13.01
CA THR A 3 -13.73 5.44 -12.56
C THR A 3 -14.08 6.21 -11.29
N THR A 4 -15.20 5.87 -10.64
CA THR A 4 -15.59 6.47 -9.39
C THR A 4 -14.57 6.12 -8.30
N GLY A 5 -13.93 7.15 -7.76
CA GLY A 5 -12.98 6.99 -6.65
C GLY A 5 -13.68 6.40 -5.42
N ILE A 6 -12.98 5.59 -4.67
CA ILE A 6 -13.47 5.03 -3.41
C ILE A 6 -13.72 6.18 -2.42
N PRO A 7 -14.87 6.22 -1.71
CA PRO A 7 -15.16 7.27 -0.76
C PRO A 7 -14.15 7.28 0.39
N THR A 8 -13.88 8.46 0.97
CA THR A 8 -12.88 8.61 2.04
C THR A 8 -13.20 7.78 3.28
N SER A 9 -14.49 7.52 3.57
CA SER A 9 -14.93 6.66 4.66
C SER A 9 -14.40 5.22 4.57
N PHE A 10 -14.14 4.73 3.36
CA PHE A 10 -13.52 3.42 3.15
C PHE A 10 -12.16 3.29 3.85
N TYR A 11 -11.39 4.37 3.90
CA TYR A 11 -10.07 4.37 4.53
C TYR A 11 -10.11 4.57 6.05
N GLU A 12 -11.30 4.72 6.64
CA GLU A 12 -11.47 4.84 8.09
C GLU A 12 -11.48 3.48 8.83
N HIS A 13 -11.55 2.38 8.09
CA HIS A 13 -11.32 1.03 8.64
C HIS A 13 -9.90 0.89 9.18
N ASP A 14 -9.70 0.00 10.16
CA ASP A 14 -8.36 -0.37 10.62
C ASP A 14 -7.55 -1.06 9.49
N ALA A 15 -6.22 -1.07 9.66
CA ALA A 15 -5.35 -1.60 8.60
C ALA A 15 -5.53 -3.10 8.35
N LEU A 16 -5.90 -3.89 9.37
CA LEU A 16 -6.14 -5.33 9.19
C LEU A 16 -7.40 -5.60 8.38
N SER A 17 -8.46 -4.84 8.61
CA SER A 17 -9.69 -4.91 7.84
C SER A 17 -9.50 -4.37 6.42
N LEU A 18 -8.78 -3.26 6.27
CA LEU A 18 -8.62 -2.59 4.98
C LEU A 18 -7.65 -3.31 4.04
N ALA A 19 -6.60 -3.95 4.56
CA ALA A 19 -5.56 -4.56 3.72
C ALA A 19 -6.11 -5.60 2.74
N PRO A 20 -6.95 -6.57 3.13
CA PRO A 20 -7.58 -7.48 2.17
C PRO A 20 -8.58 -6.79 1.25
N MET A 21 -9.32 -5.76 1.71
CA MET A 21 -10.30 -5.03 0.91
C MET A 21 -9.66 -4.23 -0.24
N LEU A 22 -8.38 -3.88 -0.14
CA LEU A 22 -7.63 -3.20 -1.20
C LEU A 22 -7.19 -4.16 -2.33
N LEU A 23 -7.17 -5.47 -2.11
CA LEU A 23 -6.83 -6.43 -3.16
C LEU A 23 -7.85 -6.36 -4.30
N GLY A 24 -7.36 -6.46 -5.53
CA GLY A 24 -8.17 -6.36 -6.73
C GLY A 24 -8.55 -4.93 -7.14
N LYS A 25 -8.41 -3.93 -6.27
CA LYS A 25 -8.69 -2.52 -6.59
C LYS A 25 -7.67 -1.97 -7.60
N TYR A 26 -8.11 -1.00 -8.39
CA TYR A 26 -7.26 -0.34 -9.39
C TYR A 26 -6.57 0.88 -8.78
N MET A 27 -5.25 0.97 -8.96
CA MET A 27 -4.47 2.18 -8.68
C MET A 27 -4.12 2.89 -9.98
N ASN A 28 -4.41 4.19 -10.08
CA ASN A 28 -4.15 4.98 -11.28
C ASN A 28 -3.28 6.19 -10.96
N MET A 29 -2.20 6.36 -11.72
CA MET A 29 -1.31 7.50 -11.59
C MET A 29 -0.47 7.72 -12.84
N GLY A 30 -0.48 8.94 -13.39
CA GLY A 30 0.44 9.38 -14.43
C GLY A 30 0.46 8.49 -15.68
N GLY A 31 -0.71 8.03 -16.15
CA GLY A 31 -0.87 7.17 -17.32
C GLY A 31 -0.56 5.68 -17.06
N VAL A 32 -0.34 5.30 -15.79
CA VAL A 32 -0.16 3.90 -15.37
C VAL A 32 -1.37 3.47 -14.56
N SER A 33 -1.94 2.30 -14.90
CA SER A 33 -3.00 1.63 -14.14
C SER A 33 -2.53 0.25 -13.68
N LEU A 34 -2.70 -0.03 -12.40
CA LEU A 34 -2.28 -1.26 -11.73
C LEU A 34 -3.44 -1.88 -10.97
N ILE A 35 -3.48 -3.22 -10.87
CA ILE A 35 -4.32 -3.94 -9.89
C ILE A 35 -3.46 -4.27 -8.66
N ILE A 36 -3.96 -4.01 -7.46
CA ILE A 36 -3.31 -4.39 -6.20
C ILE A 36 -3.40 -5.90 -6.01
N ARG A 37 -2.25 -6.57 -5.91
CA ARG A 37 -2.17 -8.05 -5.79
C ARG A 37 -1.72 -8.52 -4.42
N GLU A 38 -1.00 -7.69 -3.68
CA GLU A 38 -0.45 -8.04 -2.37
C GLU A 38 -0.38 -6.80 -1.47
N THR A 39 -0.80 -6.96 -0.21
CA THR A 39 -0.79 -5.92 0.81
C THR A 39 -0.25 -6.43 2.13
N GLU A 40 0.28 -5.53 2.97
CA GLU A 40 0.63 -5.82 4.36
C GLU A 40 0.03 -4.78 5.30
N ALA A 41 -0.59 -5.23 6.39
CA ALA A 41 -1.14 -4.36 7.42
C ALA A 41 -0.10 -4.06 8.51
N TYR A 42 -0.09 -2.81 8.99
CA TYR A 42 0.75 -2.33 10.09
C TYR A 42 -0.12 -1.57 11.09
N MET A 43 -0.19 -2.08 12.32
CA MET A 43 -1.07 -1.61 13.40
C MET A 43 -0.30 -0.73 14.42
N PRO A 44 -0.99 0.09 15.25
CA PRO A 44 -0.33 0.96 16.23
C PRO A 44 0.55 0.20 17.23
N ASN A 45 0.10 -0.98 17.69
CA ASN A 45 0.79 -1.81 18.70
C ASN A 45 1.72 -2.88 18.09
N ASP A 46 2.04 -2.76 16.81
CA ASP A 46 2.88 -3.66 16.05
C ASP A 46 4.33 -3.17 16.07
N SER A 47 5.23 -3.98 16.61
CA SER A 47 6.66 -3.63 16.70
C SER A 47 7.35 -3.49 15.34
N ALA A 48 6.71 -3.95 14.24
CA ALA A 48 7.16 -3.71 12.88
C ALA A 48 6.68 -2.36 12.31
N CYS A 49 5.69 -1.73 12.95
CA CYS A 49 5.15 -0.45 12.52
C CYS A 49 6.15 0.70 12.75
N HIS A 50 6.32 1.58 11.77
CA HIS A 50 7.21 2.75 11.89
C HIS A 50 6.79 3.72 13.01
N ALA A 51 5.52 3.68 13.42
CA ALA A 51 5.00 4.53 14.47
C ALA A 51 5.00 3.87 15.88
N TYR A 52 5.45 2.62 15.99
CA TYR A 52 5.48 1.86 17.25
C TYR A 52 6.19 2.60 18.39
N LYS A 53 7.28 3.32 18.08
CA LYS A 53 8.05 4.12 19.05
C LYS A 53 7.59 5.57 19.17
N GLY A 54 6.43 5.89 18.60
CA GLY A 54 5.86 7.23 18.63
C GLY A 54 6.06 8.03 17.35
N LYS A 55 5.59 9.28 17.38
CA LYS A 55 5.57 10.19 16.23
C LYS A 55 6.93 10.83 15.97
N THR A 56 7.32 10.87 14.71
CA THR A 56 8.51 11.56 14.20
C THR A 56 8.13 12.36 12.95
N ASN A 57 9.00 13.27 12.49
CA ASN A 57 8.77 14.00 11.24
C ASN A 57 8.58 13.06 10.03
N ARG A 58 9.27 11.92 10.02
CA ARG A 58 9.19 10.94 8.94
C ARG A 58 7.85 10.23 8.90
N ASN A 59 7.33 9.78 10.03
CA ASN A 59 6.10 9.00 10.13
C ASN A 59 4.85 9.85 10.47
N ALA A 60 5.01 11.18 10.56
CA ALA A 60 3.91 12.08 10.88
C ALA A 60 2.63 11.86 10.05
N PRO A 61 2.71 11.55 8.72
CA PRO A 61 1.51 11.26 7.93
C PRO A 61 0.69 10.07 8.44
N MET A 62 1.31 9.09 9.10
CA MET A 62 0.60 7.92 9.65
C MET A 62 -0.41 8.28 10.75
N PHE A 63 -0.24 9.45 11.39
CA PHE A 63 -1.14 9.96 12.43
C PHE A 63 -2.31 10.79 11.88
N ALA A 64 -2.39 10.97 10.55
CA ALA A 64 -3.53 11.61 9.91
C ALA A 64 -4.73 10.65 9.84
N LYS A 65 -5.91 11.20 9.52
CA LYS A 65 -7.09 10.41 9.17
C LYS A 65 -6.82 9.58 7.90
N GLY A 66 -7.40 8.40 7.79
CA GLY A 66 -7.26 7.50 6.65
C GLY A 66 -7.48 8.17 5.29
N GLY A 67 -6.87 7.63 4.23
CA GLY A 67 -6.90 8.19 2.88
C GLY A 67 -5.72 9.11 2.55
N ILE A 68 -4.67 9.09 3.36
CA ILE A 68 -3.40 9.80 3.14
C ILE A 68 -2.34 8.81 2.68
N LEU A 69 -1.47 9.25 1.78
CA LEU A 69 -0.29 8.49 1.36
C LEU A 69 0.83 8.64 2.39
N TYR A 70 1.44 7.53 2.76
CA TYR A 70 2.70 7.52 3.49
C TYR A 70 3.77 6.88 2.61
N VAL A 71 4.65 7.68 2.04
CA VAL A 71 5.74 7.23 1.17
C VAL A 71 7.07 7.45 1.88
N TYR A 72 7.86 6.39 2.00
CA TYR A 72 9.17 6.47 2.63
C TYR A 72 10.25 5.76 1.81
N LEU A 73 11.49 6.24 1.97
CA LEU A 73 12.67 5.65 1.35
C LEU A 73 13.17 4.48 2.19
N CYS A 74 13.25 3.29 1.59
CA CYS A 74 13.78 2.06 2.17
C CYS A 74 15.14 1.74 1.58
N TYR A 75 16.13 1.41 2.44
CA TYR A 75 17.51 1.11 2.06
C TYR A 75 18.16 2.15 1.13
N GLY A 76 17.71 3.39 1.17
CA GLY A 76 18.24 4.48 0.34
C GLY A 76 17.87 4.44 -1.15
N ILE A 77 17.13 3.43 -1.62
CA ILE A 77 16.86 3.20 -3.05
C ILE A 77 15.40 2.97 -3.41
N HIS A 78 14.57 2.50 -2.48
CA HIS A 78 13.19 2.11 -2.80
C HIS A 78 12.16 3.01 -2.10
N GLN A 79 11.27 3.61 -2.87
CA GLN A 79 10.10 4.31 -2.35
C GLN A 79 8.99 3.31 -2.07
N MET A 80 8.55 3.24 -0.82
CA MET A 80 7.50 2.32 -0.37
C MET A 80 6.17 3.05 -0.23
N LEU A 81 5.15 2.58 -0.93
CA LEU A 81 3.80 3.13 -0.91
C LEU A 81 2.96 2.52 0.20
N ASN A 82 2.51 3.35 1.12
CA ASN A 82 1.51 2.96 2.10
C ASN A 82 0.29 3.87 2.03
N ILE A 83 -0.86 3.30 2.32
CA ILE A 83 -2.12 4.01 2.51
C ILE A 83 -2.39 4.08 4.01
N VAL A 84 -2.44 5.28 4.56
CA VAL A 84 -2.83 5.52 5.96
C VAL A 84 -4.30 5.19 6.13
N THR A 85 -4.65 4.54 7.23
CA THR A 85 -5.98 4.03 7.53
C THR A 85 -6.41 4.39 8.95
N GLY A 86 -7.70 4.23 9.24
CA GLY A 86 -8.24 4.45 10.57
C GLY A 86 -8.44 5.92 10.95
N PRO A 87 -8.82 6.16 12.21
CA PRO A 87 -9.09 7.51 12.71
C PRO A 87 -7.79 8.32 12.90
N GLN A 88 -7.95 9.64 12.93
CA GLN A 88 -6.82 10.54 13.24
C GLN A 88 -6.25 10.25 14.62
N GLY A 89 -4.92 10.20 14.72
CA GLY A 89 -4.19 9.97 15.96
C GLY A 89 -3.83 8.50 16.22
N GLU A 90 -4.42 7.57 15.49
CA GLU A 90 -4.11 6.13 15.56
C GLU A 90 -3.23 5.72 14.37
N PRO A 91 -1.90 5.64 14.54
CA PRO A 91 -0.98 5.46 13.42
C PRO A 91 -1.00 4.04 12.89
N GLN A 92 -1.64 3.83 11.77
CA GLN A 92 -1.72 2.55 11.08
C GLN A 92 -1.73 2.76 9.56
N ALA A 93 -1.29 1.76 8.82
CA ALA A 93 -1.21 1.85 7.37
C ALA A 93 -1.19 0.47 6.70
N VAL A 94 -1.55 0.47 5.41
CA VAL A 94 -1.43 -0.69 4.52
C VAL A 94 -0.33 -0.43 3.50
N LEU A 95 0.70 -1.27 3.48
CA LEU A 95 1.74 -1.27 2.45
C LEU A 95 1.21 -1.96 1.18
N ILE A 96 1.37 -1.32 0.03
CA ILE A 96 1.14 -1.95 -1.27
C ILE A 96 2.41 -2.68 -1.69
N ARG A 97 2.35 -4.02 -1.68
CA ARG A 97 3.54 -4.86 -1.82
C ARG A 97 3.75 -5.39 -3.23
N ALA A 98 2.69 -5.75 -3.92
CA ALA A 98 2.74 -6.18 -5.31
C ALA A 98 1.53 -5.70 -6.08
N ALA A 99 1.70 -5.52 -7.37
CA ALA A 99 0.65 -5.13 -8.29
C ALA A 99 0.80 -5.84 -9.63
N GLU A 100 -0.26 -5.81 -10.42
CA GLU A 100 -0.28 -6.25 -11.82
C GLU A 100 -0.52 -5.05 -12.73
N LEU A 101 0.21 -4.97 -13.81
CA LEU A 101 0.10 -3.88 -14.78
C LEU A 101 -1.10 -4.09 -15.70
N ILE A 102 -1.99 -3.11 -15.77
CA ILE A 102 -3.16 -3.09 -16.65
C ILE A 102 -2.91 -2.21 -17.87
N SER A 103 -2.36 -1.01 -17.65
CA SER A 103 -2.04 -0.09 -18.73
C SER A 103 -0.80 0.76 -18.39
N GLY A 104 -0.20 1.38 -19.41
CA GLY A 104 1.01 2.19 -19.24
C GLY A 104 2.31 1.39 -19.37
N ALA A 105 2.32 0.25 -20.07
CA ALA A 105 3.48 -0.63 -20.22
C ALA A 105 4.75 0.10 -20.70
N SER A 106 4.63 0.96 -21.72
CA SER A 106 5.75 1.76 -22.23
C SER A 106 6.35 2.71 -21.18
N ILE A 107 5.48 3.28 -20.33
CA ILE A 107 5.88 4.18 -19.25
C ILE A 107 6.66 3.38 -18.18
N VAL A 108 6.10 2.25 -17.75
CA VAL A 108 6.73 1.37 -16.74
C VAL A 108 8.05 0.81 -17.26
N GLN A 109 8.08 0.35 -18.52
CA GLN A 109 9.29 -0.15 -19.16
C GLN A 109 10.41 0.91 -19.19
N LYS A 110 10.07 2.16 -19.53
CA LYS A 110 11.03 3.28 -19.52
C LYS A 110 11.57 3.58 -18.10
N ARG A 111 10.72 3.47 -17.07
CA ARG A 111 11.08 3.75 -15.66
C ARG A 111 11.90 2.65 -15.02
N ARG A 112 11.72 1.40 -15.43
CA ARG A 112 12.21 0.22 -14.71
C ARG A 112 13.03 -0.78 -15.54
N GLY A 113 12.88 -0.77 -16.86
CA GLY A 113 13.43 -1.83 -17.74
C GLY A 113 12.70 -3.18 -17.61
N SER A 114 11.63 -3.27 -16.81
CA SER A 114 10.86 -4.50 -16.56
C SER A 114 9.43 -4.19 -16.17
N LEU A 115 8.49 -5.06 -16.54
CA LEU A 115 7.07 -4.96 -16.20
C LEU A 115 6.69 -5.76 -14.93
N ASP A 116 7.62 -6.51 -14.36
CA ASP A 116 7.40 -7.24 -13.11
C ASP A 116 7.23 -6.27 -11.93
N LEU A 117 6.09 -6.36 -11.22
CA LEU A 117 5.74 -5.50 -10.09
C LEU A 117 5.55 -6.29 -8.78
N ILE A 118 6.16 -7.47 -8.68
CA ILE A 118 6.19 -8.26 -7.45
C ILE A 118 7.30 -7.71 -6.54
N GLY A 119 6.90 -6.93 -5.57
CA GLY A 119 7.78 -6.25 -4.59
C GLY A 119 7.47 -4.75 -4.48
N PRO A 120 7.45 -4.19 -3.23
CA PRO A 120 6.94 -2.85 -2.96
C PRO A 120 7.80 -1.74 -3.60
N GLY A 121 9.12 -1.93 -3.67
CA GLY A 121 10.00 -1.00 -4.37
C GLY A 121 9.75 -0.94 -5.88
N LYS A 122 9.35 -2.07 -6.48
CA LYS A 122 8.99 -2.13 -7.90
C LYS A 122 7.70 -1.36 -8.19
N VAL A 123 6.71 -1.46 -7.32
CA VAL A 123 5.48 -0.68 -7.39
C VAL A 123 5.79 0.82 -7.30
N GLY A 124 6.62 1.21 -6.31
CA GLY A 124 7.03 2.61 -6.14
C GLY A 124 7.76 3.18 -7.38
N GLN A 125 8.65 2.40 -8.00
CA GLN A 125 9.35 2.81 -9.22
C GLN A 125 8.40 2.91 -10.43
N ALA A 126 7.47 1.95 -10.60
CA ALA A 126 6.50 1.97 -11.69
C ALA A 126 5.63 3.23 -11.64
N LEU A 127 5.23 3.65 -10.45
CA LEU A 127 4.46 4.87 -10.20
C LEU A 127 5.32 6.14 -10.10
N ALA A 128 6.66 6.05 -10.26
CA ALA A 128 7.60 7.16 -10.09
C ALA A 128 7.41 7.92 -8.78
N LEU A 129 7.15 7.20 -7.68
CA LEU A 129 6.95 7.79 -6.37
C LEU A 129 8.24 8.42 -5.82
N ASN A 130 8.08 9.46 -5.05
CA ASN A 130 9.14 10.11 -4.29
C ASN A 130 8.58 10.66 -2.97
N LYS A 131 9.43 11.23 -2.13
CA LYS A 131 9.06 11.75 -0.80
C LYS A 131 7.95 12.81 -0.81
N THR A 132 7.74 13.52 -1.93
CA THR A 132 6.72 14.60 -2.00
C THR A 132 5.29 14.06 -2.00
N PHE A 133 5.11 12.76 -2.23
CA PHE A 133 3.80 12.10 -2.12
C PHE A 133 3.39 11.83 -0.67
N SER A 134 4.35 11.78 0.26
CA SER A 134 4.06 11.51 1.66
C SER A 134 3.28 12.66 2.29
N GLY A 135 2.10 12.38 2.86
CA GLY A 135 1.14 13.36 3.38
C GLY A 135 0.09 13.83 2.37
N GLU A 136 0.17 13.40 1.10
CA GLU A 136 -0.82 13.76 0.09
C GLU A 136 -2.09 12.90 0.24
N LYS A 137 -3.25 13.50 -0.03
CA LYS A 137 -4.52 12.79 -0.06
C LYS A 137 -4.64 11.92 -1.32
N LEU A 138 -5.22 10.73 -1.15
CA LEU A 138 -5.70 9.94 -2.29
C LEU A 138 -6.70 10.75 -3.13
N GLY A 139 -6.65 10.55 -4.45
CA GLY A 139 -7.46 11.29 -5.41
C GLY A 139 -6.80 12.56 -5.97
N VAL A 140 -5.67 13.03 -5.40
CA VAL A 140 -4.93 14.18 -5.96
C VAL A 140 -4.06 13.76 -7.14
N ARG A 141 -3.00 12.98 -6.92
CA ARG A 141 -2.13 12.45 -7.98
C ARG A 141 -2.29 10.95 -8.18
N LEU A 142 -2.56 10.20 -7.10
CA LEU A 142 -2.82 8.78 -7.11
C LEU A 142 -4.26 8.54 -6.67
N SER A 143 -5.04 7.83 -7.49
CA SER A 143 -6.40 7.42 -7.17
C SER A 143 -6.50 5.90 -7.02
N ILE A 144 -7.43 5.45 -6.18
CA ILE A 144 -7.85 4.06 -6.11
C ILE A 144 -9.32 4.01 -6.52
N CYS A 145 -9.61 3.14 -7.49
CA CYS A 145 -10.97 2.90 -7.99
C CYS A 145 -11.47 1.55 -7.51
N ASP A 146 -12.77 1.48 -7.29
CA ASP A 146 -13.44 0.28 -6.80
C ASP A 146 -13.40 -0.86 -7.82
N ALA A 147 -13.47 -2.07 -7.31
CA ALA A 147 -13.58 -3.31 -8.06
C ALA A 147 -14.23 -4.36 -7.16
N PRO A 148 -14.81 -5.44 -7.71
CA PRO A 148 -15.34 -6.54 -6.91
C PRO A 148 -14.32 -7.08 -5.91
N GLU A 149 -14.82 -7.63 -4.80
CA GLU A 149 -14.00 -8.35 -3.84
C GLU A 149 -13.38 -9.59 -4.48
N VAL A 150 -12.19 -9.93 -4.01
CA VAL A 150 -11.41 -11.06 -4.52
C VAL A 150 -11.05 -12.02 -3.40
N SER A 151 -10.84 -13.27 -3.73
CA SER A 151 -10.31 -14.26 -2.79
C SER A 151 -8.84 -14.00 -2.52
N TYR A 152 -8.38 -14.29 -1.29
CA TYR A 152 -7.00 -14.10 -0.88
C TYR A 152 -6.56 -15.16 0.13
N THR A 153 -5.25 -15.26 0.32
CA THR A 153 -4.61 -16.01 1.40
C THR A 153 -3.85 -15.05 2.32
N ALA A 154 -3.77 -15.43 3.61
CA ALA A 154 -3.05 -14.64 4.62
C ALA A 154 -1.74 -15.33 5.01
N HIS A 155 -0.67 -14.55 5.15
CA HIS A 155 0.69 -15.01 5.42
C HIS A 155 1.41 -14.10 6.42
N PRO A 156 2.52 -14.55 7.01
CA PRO A 156 3.44 -13.65 7.70
C PRO A 156 4.00 -12.58 6.75
N ARG A 157 4.26 -11.39 7.29
CA ARG A 157 4.87 -10.27 6.55
C ARG A 157 6.34 -10.52 6.24
N ILE A 158 6.86 -9.87 5.21
CA ILE A 158 8.23 -10.05 4.73
C ILE A 158 9.10 -8.84 5.13
N GLY A 159 10.37 -9.12 5.48
CA GLY A 159 11.36 -8.07 5.77
C GLY A 159 11.25 -7.44 7.16
N ILE A 160 10.50 -8.04 8.09
CA ILE A 160 10.29 -7.54 9.46
C ILE A 160 11.02 -8.37 10.51
N GLY A 161 12.19 -8.94 10.17
CA GLY A 161 12.98 -9.79 11.08
C GLY A 161 13.40 -9.13 12.39
N TYR A 162 13.39 -7.79 12.45
CA TYR A 162 13.67 -6.97 13.63
C TYR A 162 12.50 -6.88 14.62
N ALA A 163 11.29 -7.25 14.22
CA ALA A 163 10.10 -7.15 15.06
C ALA A 163 10.01 -8.27 16.09
N GLN A 164 9.16 -8.10 17.09
CA GLN A 164 8.87 -9.12 18.08
C GLN A 164 8.30 -10.39 17.44
N LYS A 165 8.53 -11.56 18.05
CA LYS A 165 8.10 -12.85 17.50
C LYS A 165 6.60 -12.88 17.16
N LYS A 166 5.74 -12.40 18.07
CA LYS A 166 4.28 -12.34 17.84
C LYS A 166 3.91 -11.57 16.57
N ASP A 167 4.61 -10.46 16.28
CA ASP A 167 4.33 -9.60 15.14
C ASP A 167 4.89 -10.19 13.82
N ARG A 168 6.03 -10.90 13.91
CA ARG A 168 6.62 -11.60 12.76
C ARG A 168 5.78 -12.78 12.29
N GLU A 169 5.12 -13.48 13.24
CA GLU A 169 4.29 -14.66 12.97
C GLU A 169 2.84 -14.30 12.63
N ALA A 170 2.42 -13.05 12.87
CA ALA A 170 1.08 -12.57 12.54
C ALA A 170 0.81 -12.66 11.02
N LEU A 171 -0.34 -13.22 10.65
CA LEU A 171 -0.76 -13.41 9.26
C LEU A 171 -1.33 -12.11 8.67
N TRP A 172 -0.53 -11.05 8.64
CA TRP A 172 -0.94 -9.70 8.24
C TRP A 172 -0.45 -9.28 6.85
N ARG A 173 -0.07 -10.25 6.03
CA ARG A 173 0.21 -10.10 4.62
C ARG A 173 -0.84 -10.87 3.82
N PHE A 174 -1.53 -10.17 2.95
CA PHE A 174 -2.65 -10.68 2.16
C PHE A 174 -2.26 -10.74 0.70
N VAL A 175 -2.44 -11.91 0.09
CA VAL A 175 -2.08 -12.19 -1.31
C VAL A 175 -3.34 -12.61 -2.05
N MET A 176 -3.69 -11.87 -3.09
CA MET A 176 -4.82 -12.20 -3.96
C MET A 176 -4.59 -13.56 -4.61
N THR A 177 -5.56 -14.47 -4.48
CA THR A 177 -5.51 -15.75 -5.19
C THR A 177 -5.84 -15.55 -6.67
N PRO A 178 -5.22 -16.32 -7.59
CA PRO A 178 -5.64 -16.31 -8.97
C PRO A 178 -7.13 -16.64 -9.07
N THR A 179 -7.87 -15.89 -9.86
CA THR A 179 -9.24 -16.25 -10.19
C THR A 179 -9.16 -17.50 -11.08
N SER A 180 -9.72 -18.62 -10.62
CA SER A 180 -9.92 -19.79 -11.50
C SER A 180 -10.82 -19.33 -12.65
N LEU A 181 -10.29 -19.40 -13.87
CA LEU A 181 -11.07 -19.24 -15.10
C LEU A 181 -11.98 -20.47 -15.30
#